data_2a25eaa574ad8cf446a86fc1bb627806
#
_entry.id   2a25eaa574ad8cf446a86fc1bb627806
#
_cell.length_a   1.000
_cell.length_b   1.000
_cell.length_c   1.000
_cell.angle_alpha   90.00
_cell.angle_beta   90.00
_cell.angle_gamma   90.00
#
_symmetry.space_group_name_H-M   'P 1'
#
loop_
_entity.id
_entity.type
_entity.pdbx_description
1 polymer ?
#
loop_
_entity_poly.entity_id
_entity_poly.type
_entity_poly.pdbx_seq_one_letter_code
_entity_poly.pdbx_strand_id
1 'polypeptide(L)'
;ADLYALDESTEVRKHFAAIERVYLEKWNSASPRPMLMADRRQPGEQRVFLRGDANRLGPRAGRHIPAVYTGNRVRPIERGSGRLALADSIASEDNPLTARVIVNRVWAWHFGRGLVETSSDFGVRSAPASHPELLDHLAAWFVRNEWSIKRLNRYIMHSKTWQQSSVDRPALRGMDPDNRLLWRKNRRRMGFETMRDSMLFVSGQLDHHAGGPPLEKAPDDTANRRRTLYSFV
;
A
#
# COMPACT_ATOMS: atom_id res chain seq x y z
N ALA A 1 -27.01 -8.82 -19.53
CA ALA A 1 -28.06 -8.19 -18.77
C ALA A 1 -27.97 -8.72 -17.34
N ASP A 2 -28.07 -7.86 -16.34
CA ASP A 2 -28.18 -8.11 -14.90
C ASP A 2 -26.96 -8.56 -14.09
N LEU A 3 -25.82 -7.93 -14.33
CA LEU A 3 -24.74 -7.93 -13.33
C LEU A 3 -25.10 -7.05 -12.09
N TYR A 4 -26.20 -6.30 -12.15
CA TYR A 4 -26.67 -5.34 -11.13
C TYR A 4 -28.17 -5.45 -10.84
N ALA A 5 -28.78 -6.61 -10.99
CA ALA A 5 -30.11 -6.82 -10.42
C ALA A 5 -29.98 -6.73 -8.90
N LEU A 6 -30.01 -5.50 -8.38
CA LEU A 6 -30.26 -5.22 -6.98
C LEU A 6 -31.62 -5.84 -6.68
N ASP A 7 -31.66 -6.73 -5.69
CA ASP A 7 -32.90 -7.22 -5.14
C ASP A 7 -33.84 -6.02 -4.86
N GLU A 8 -34.94 -5.94 -5.57
CA GLU A 8 -35.88 -4.81 -5.55
C GLU A 8 -36.71 -4.76 -4.26
N SER A 9 -36.21 -5.31 -3.16
CA SER A 9 -36.94 -5.23 -1.91
C SER A 9 -37.09 -3.76 -1.48
N THR A 10 -38.30 -3.39 -1.11
CA THR A 10 -38.68 -2.03 -0.66
C THR A 10 -37.78 -1.54 0.50
N GLU A 11 -37.29 -2.46 1.29
CA GLU A 11 -36.33 -2.22 2.40
C GLU A 11 -34.97 -1.74 1.92
N VAL A 12 -34.42 -2.38 0.86
CA VAL A 12 -33.13 -2.00 0.27
C VAL A 12 -33.22 -0.61 -0.33
N ARG A 13 -34.31 -0.29 -1.04
CA ARG A 13 -34.58 1.06 -1.58
C ARG A 13 -34.64 2.11 -0.48
N LYS A 14 -35.32 1.82 0.66
CA LYS A 14 -35.37 2.73 1.81
C LYS A 14 -34.00 2.99 2.40
N HIS A 15 -33.17 1.96 2.52
CA HIS A 15 -31.81 2.13 3.04
C HIS A 15 -30.91 2.91 2.07
N PHE A 16 -31.01 2.66 0.77
CA PHE A 16 -30.30 3.45 -0.23
C PHE A 16 -30.78 4.90 -0.26
N ALA A 17 -32.09 5.15 -0.23
CA ALA A 17 -32.64 6.50 -0.15
C ALA A 17 -32.23 7.22 1.14
N ALA A 18 -32.14 6.53 2.27
CA ALA A 18 -31.65 7.10 3.52
C ALA A 18 -30.15 7.43 3.43
N ILE A 19 -29.35 6.56 2.82
CA ILE A 19 -27.91 6.81 2.57
C ILE A 19 -27.75 7.98 1.59
N GLU A 20 -28.52 8.01 0.52
CA GLU A 20 -28.50 9.07 -0.49
C GLU A 20 -28.95 10.42 0.11
N ARG A 21 -29.97 10.42 0.97
CA ARG A 21 -30.40 11.60 1.69
C ARG A 21 -29.31 12.12 2.64
N VAL A 22 -28.66 11.26 3.42
CA VAL A 22 -27.51 11.61 4.24
C VAL A 22 -26.34 12.10 3.37
N TYR A 23 -26.20 11.52 2.18
CA TYR A 23 -25.19 11.94 1.21
C TYR A 23 -25.46 13.34 0.69
N LEU A 24 -26.70 13.64 0.29
CA LEU A 24 -27.13 14.94 -0.22
C LEU A 24 -27.16 16.01 0.88
N GLU A 25 -27.68 15.71 2.08
CA GLU A 25 -27.72 16.64 3.21
C GLU A 25 -26.31 17.02 3.71
N LYS A 26 -25.34 16.13 3.56
CA LYS A 26 -23.95 16.35 3.99
C LYS A 26 -22.96 16.60 2.84
N TRP A 27 -23.42 16.63 1.58
CA TRP A 27 -22.56 16.91 0.43
C TRP A 27 -21.84 18.26 0.56
N ASN A 28 -22.47 19.22 1.20
CA ASN A 28 -21.87 20.53 1.50
C ASN A 28 -20.94 20.51 2.75
N SER A 29 -20.80 19.40 3.45
CA SER A 29 -19.82 19.29 4.51
C SER A 29 -18.48 18.88 3.91
N ALA A 30 -17.43 19.66 4.14
CA ALA A 30 -16.06 19.47 3.65
C ALA A 30 -15.36 18.20 4.20
N SER A 31 -16.09 17.24 4.76
CA SER A 31 -15.52 16.00 5.28
C SER A 31 -15.38 14.96 4.19
N PRO A 32 -14.18 14.47 3.89
CA PRO A 32 -13.98 13.36 2.96
C PRO A 32 -14.69 12.11 3.46
N ARG A 33 -15.40 11.43 2.58
CA ARG A 33 -16.13 10.20 2.90
C ARG A 33 -15.49 9.02 2.21
N PRO A 34 -15.19 7.95 2.94
CA PRO A 34 -14.71 6.73 2.31
C PRO A 34 -15.85 6.05 1.53
N MET A 35 -15.52 5.50 0.36
CA MET A 35 -16.38 4.54 -0.29
C MET A 35 -16.35 3.23 0.50
N LEU A 36 -17.53 2.74 0.88
CA LEU A 36 -17.66 1.50 1.62
C LEU A 36 -18.20 0.39 0.70
N MET A 37 -17.59 -0.77 0.77
CA MET A 37 -18.12 -1.99 0.16
C MET A 37 -18.84 -2.82 1.22
N ALA A 38 -20.07 -3.20 0.94
CA ALA A 38 -20.84 -4.11 1.78
C ALA A 38 -21.05 -5.45 1.07
N ASP A 39 -21.13 -6.52 1.83
CA ASP A 39 -21.47 -7.82 1.29
C ASP A 39 -22.97 -7.89 0.97
N ARG A 40 -23.31 -8.60 -0.09
CA ARG A 40 -24.71 -9.02 -0.33
C ARG A 40 -25.14 -9.94 0.81
N ARG A 41 -26.43 -9.89 1.17
CA ARG A 41 -27.02 -10.80 2.19
C ARG A 41 -26.75 -12.28 1.87
N GLN A 42 -26.78 -12.64 0.59
CA GLN A 42 -26.46 -13.97 0.10
C GLN A 42 -25.42 -13.84 -1.03
N PRO A 43 -24.14 -13.98 -0.74
CA PRO A 43 -23.10 -13.98 -1.76
C PRO A 43 -23.24 -15.24 -2.62
N GLY A 44 -23.40 -15.06 -3.93
CA GLY A 44 -23.48 -16.17 -4.89
C GLY A 44 -22.10 -16.72 -5.26
N GLU A 45 -22.07 -18.01 -5.59
CA GLU A 45 -20.88 -18.63 -6.21
C GLU A 45 -20.78 -18.20 -7.68
N GLN A 46 -19.61 -17.76 -8.07
CA GLN A 46 -19.34 -17.40 -9.46
C GLN A 46 -19.13 -18.64 -10.32
N ARG A 47 -19.39 -18.51 -11.62
CA ARG A 47 -19.10 -19.55 -12.61
C ARG A 47 -17.89 -19.16 -13.43
N VAL A 48 -17.14 -20.16 -13.84
CA VAL A 48 -16.00 -19.94 -14.74
C VAL A 48 -16.51 -19.44 -16.09
N PHE A 49 -15.94 -18.35 -16.60
CA PHE A 49 -16.24 -17.87 -17.94
C PHE A 49 -15.39 -18.67 -18.94
N LEU A 50 -16.04 -19.50 -19.76
CA LEU A 50 -15.33 -20.30 -20.74
C LEU A 50 -14.68 -19.40 -21.79
N ARG A 51 -13.35 -19.49 -21.90
CA ARG A 51 -12.51 -18.63 -22.75
C ARG A 51 -12.69 -17.13 -22.50
N GLY A 52 -13.07 -16.75 -21.27
CA GLY A 52 -13.28 -15.35 -20.90
C GLY A 52 -14.60 -14.75 -21.35
N ASP A 53 -15.48 -15.53 -21.99
CA ASP A 53 -16.79 -15.07 -22.47
C ASP A 53 -17.82 -15.13 -21.32
N ALA A 54 -18.33 -13.98 -20.89
CA ALA A 54 -19.31 -13.85 -19.81
C ALA A 54 -20.67 -14.52 -20.12
N ASN A 55 -21.00 -14.74 -21.40
CA ASN A 55 -22.21 -15.41 -21.85
C ASN A 55 -22.06 -16.95 -21.89
N ARG A 56 -20.84 -17.45 -21.80
CA ARG A 56 -20.54 -18.90 -21.82
C ARG A 56 -20.09 -19.36 -20.45
N LEU A 57 -21.07 -19.66 -19.59
CA LEU A 57 -20.83 -20.05 -18.21
C LEU A 57 -20.44 -21.54 -18.12
N GLY A 58 -19.30 -21.79 -17.53
CA GLY A 58 -18.80 -23.11 -17.18
C GLY A 58 -19.25 -23.59 -15.79
N PRO A 59 -18.49 -24.47 -15.13
CA PRO A 59 -18.80 -24.98 -13.80
C PRO A 59 -18.74 -23.84 -12.76
N ARG A 60 -19.41 -24.07 -11.61
CA ARG A 60 -19.30 -23.17 -10.46
C ARG A 60 -17.89 -23.24 -9.89
N ALA A 61 -17.33 -22.07 -9.59
CA ALA A 61 -16.04 -21.96 -8.88
C ALA A 61 -16.32 -21.63 -7.41
N GLY A 62 -16.02 -22.57 -6.54
CA GLY A 62 -16.11 -22.34 -5.09
C GLY A 62 -15.12 -21.26 -4.68
N ARG A 63 -15.52 -20.39 -3.75
CA ARG A 63 -14.64 -19.36 -3.18
C ARG A 63 -13.63 -20.01 -2.26
N HIS A 64 -12.38 -19.69 -2.44
CA HIS A 64 -11.29 -20.17 -1.60
C HIS A 64 -10.13 -19.19 -1.59
N ILE A 65 -9.31 -19.28 -0.57
CA ILE A 65 -8.03 -18.55 -0.53
C ILE A 65 -7.09 -19.20 -1.54
N PRO A 66 -6.37 -18.40 -2.36
CA PRO A 66 -5.40 -18.96 -3.30
C PRO A 66 -4.38 -19.89 -2.60
N ALA A 67 -4.18 -21.07 -3.16
CA ALA A 67 -3.37 -22.12 -2.55
C ALA A 67 -1.92 -21.68 -2.25
N VAL A 68 -1.38 -20.75 -3.03
CA VAL A 68 -0.04 -20.16 -2.81
C VAL A 68 0.11 -19.51 -1.44
N TYR A 69 -0.96 -18.95 -0.86
CA TYR A 69 -0.94 -18.35 0.49
C TYR A 69 -1.21 -19.34 1.61
N THR A 70 -1.59 -20.55 1.28
CA THR A 70 -2.03 -21.55 2.25
C THR A 70 -1.16 -22.82 2.23
N GLY A 71 0.06 -22.72 1.68
CA GLY A 71 0.96 -23.87 1.55
C GLY A 71 0.39 -24.97 0.64
N ASN A 72 -0.20 -24.57 -0.48
CA ASN A 72 -0.88 -25.43 -1.47
C ASN A 72 -2.11 -26.19 -0.93
N ARG A 73 -2.70 -25.74 0.17
CA ARG A 73 -3.95 -26.28 0.70
C ARG A 73 -5.12 -25.40 0.27
N VAL A 74 -6.15 -26.02 -0.29
CA VAL A 74 -7.39 -25.29 -0.60
C VAL A 74 -8.15 -25.05 0.70
N ARG A 75 -8.35 -23.79 1.05
CA ARG A 75 -9.18 -23.38 2.19
C ARG A 75 -10.46 -22.75 1.66
N PRO A 76 -11.59 -23.45 1.68
CA PRO A 76 -12.86 -22.91 1.22
C PRO A 76 -13.32 -21.75 2.13
N ILE A 77 -14.08 -20.82 1.55
CA ILE A 77 -14.68 -19.71 2.28
C ILE A 77 -16.15 -20.06 2.53
N GLU A 78 -16.48 -20.29 3.80
CA GLU A 78 -17.79 -20.78 4.21
C GLU A 78 -18.78 -19.64 4.50
N ARG A 79 -18.30 -18.46 4.88
CA ARG A 79 -19.14 -17.34 5.32
C ARG A 79 -18.84 -16.05 4.54
N GLY A 80 -19.89 -15.26 4.31
CA GLY A 80 -19.80 -13.96 3.66
C GLY A 80 -19.35 -14.04 2.20
N SER A 81 -18.90 -12.93 1.63
CA SER A 81 -18.37 -12.85 0.27
C SER A 81 -16.96 -13.43 0.12
N GLY A 82 -16.24 -13.62 1.24
CA GLY A 82 -14.85 -14.02 1.28
C GLY A 82 -13.85 -12.85 1.31
N ARG A 83 -14.31 -11.61 1.15
CA ARG A 83 -13.41 -10.45 1.17
C ARG A 83 -12.68 -10.30 2.51
N LEU A 84 -13.37 -10.49 3.63
CA LEU A 84 -12.75 -10.45 4.95
C LEU A 84 -11.74 -11.59 5.11
N ALA A 85 -12.12 -12.82 4.78
CA ALA A 85 -11.22 -13.95 4.85
C ALA A 85 -9.96 -13.78 3.97
N LEU A 86 -10.11 -13.16 2.79
CA LEU A 86 -8.98 -12.81 1.94
C LEU A 86 -8.11 -11.72 2.59
N ALA A 87 -8.71 -10.68 3.16
CA ALA A 87 -7.98 -9.61 3.85
C ALA A 87 -7.18 -10.17 5.03
N ASP A 88 -7.80 -11.02 5.85
CA ASP A 88 -7.14 -11.69 6.97
C ASP A 88 -5.98 -12.58 6.49
N SER A 89 -6.16 -13.30 5.38
CA SER A 89 -5.09 -14.12 4.79
C SER A 89 -3.93 -13.28 4.24
N ILE A 90 -4.21 -12.10 3.66
CA ILE A 90 -3.18 -11.18 3.19
C ILE A 90 -2.40 -10.60 4.37
N ALA A 91 -3.09 -10.22 5.44
CA ALA A 91 -2.49 -9.62 6.64
C ALA A 91 -1.97 -10.66 7.66
N SER A 92 -2.09 -11.95 7.36
CA SER A 92 -1.65 -13.02 8.25
C SER A 92 -0.13 -13.03 8.43
N GLU A 93 0.32 -13.36 9.63
CA GLU A 93 1.74 -13.62 9.94
C GLU A 93 2.30 -14.80 9.13
N ASP A 94 1.43 -15.74 8.77
CA ASP A 94 1.78 -16.90 7.94
C ASP A 94 1.99 -16.54 6.45
N ASN A 95 1.58 -15.34 6.03
CA ASN A 95 1.75 -14.91 4.65
C ASN A 95 3.20 -14.47 4.40
N PRO A 96 3.97 -15.22 3.61
CA PRO A 96 5.40 -14.93 3.43
C PRO A 96 5.67 -13.68 2.59
N LEU A 97 4.66 -13.17 1.88
CA LEU A 97 4.86 -12.11 0.88
C LEU A 97 4.55 -10.71 1.42
N THR A 98 3.45 -10.53 2.14
CA THR A 98 2.98 -9.18 2.51
C THR A 98 4.02 -8.40 3.28
N ALA A 99 4.61 -8.99 4.32
CA ALA A 99 5.65 -8.33 5.12
C ALA A 99 6.89 -8.00 4.28
N ARG A 100 7.36 -8.96 3.45
CA ARG A 100 8.52 -8.75 2.56
C ARG A 100 8.29 -7.64 1.56
N VAL A 101 7.11 -7.58 0.94
CA VAL A 101 6.78 -6.54 -0.04
C VAL A 101 6.74 -5.15 0.61
N ILE A 102 6.10 -5.02 1.78
CA ILE A 102 6.03 -3.74 2.50
C ILE A 102 7.44 -3.30 2.93
N VAL A 103 8.20 -4.18 3.54
CA VAL A 103 9.58 -3.91 3.96
C VAL A 103 10.45 -3.50 2.79
N ASN A 104 10.36 -4.19 1.65
CA ASN A 104 11.10 -3.86 0.46
C ASN A 104 10.76 -2.47 -0.09
N ARG A 105 9.48 -2.08 -0.07
CA ARG A 105 9.04 -0.73 -0.47
C ARG A 105 9.56 0.33 0.48
N VAL A 106 9.46 0.11 1.79
CA VAL A 106 10.01 1.04 2.80
C VAL A 106 11.53 1.16 2.64
N TRP A 107 12.22 0.04 2.41
CA TRP A 107 13.66 0.05 2.10
C TRP A 107 13.98 0.87 0.86
N ALA A 108 13.22 0.68 -0.24
CA ALA A 108 13.39 1.44 -1.46
C ALA A 108 13.19 2.96 -1.24
N TRP A 109 12.28 3.36 -0.38
CA TRP A 109 12.12 4.78 -0.03
C TRP A 109 13.34 5.35 0.68
N HIS A 110 14.02 4.57 1.50
CA HIS A 110 15.24 5.02 2.20
C HIS A 110 16.49 4.99 1.33
N PHE A 111 16.65 3.96 0.49
CA PHE A 111 17.89 3.71 -0.24
C PHE A 111 17.78 3.99 -1.75
N GLY A 112 16.56 4.22 -2.27
CA GLY A 112 16.31 4.50 -3.68
C GLY A 112 16.09 3.26 -4.54
N ARG A 113 16.47 2.08 -4.05
CA ARG A 113 16.29 0.77 -4.68
C ARG A 113 15.88 -0.23 -3.60
N GLY A 114 14.97 -1.13 -3.93
CA GLY A 114 14.59 -2.23 -3.03
C GLY A 114 15.67 -3.30 -2.93
N LEU A 115 15.60 -4.12 -1.89
CA LEU A 115 16.41 -5.35 -1.78
C LEU A 115 16.04 -6.32 -2.92
N VAL A 116 14.75 -6.41 -3.26
CA VAL A 116 14.23 -6.94 -4.51
C VAL A 116 13.96 -5.74 -5.41
N GLU A 117 14.57 -5.73 -6.59
CA GLU A 117 14.53 -4.57 -7.49
C GLU A 117 13.13 -4.31 -8.04
N THR A 118 12.40 -5.37 -8.37
CA THR A 118 11.03 -5.34 -8.86
C THR A 118 10.04 -5.28 -7.70
N SER A 119 9.76 -4.09 -7.17
CA SER A 119 8.90 -3.90 -5.97
C SER A 119 7.46 -4.41 -6.12
N SER A 120 6.99 -4.65 -7.34
CA SER A 120 5.65 -5.17 -7.64
C SER A 120 5.67 -6.61 -8.14
N ASP A 121 6.84 -7.23 -8.26
CA ASP A 121 7.01 -8.61 -8.68
C ASP A 121 7.99 -9.33 -7.74
N PHE A 122 7.46 -10.23 -6.93
CA PHE A 122 8.18 -11.12 -6.03
C PHE A 122 8.05 -12.58 -6.50
N GLY A 123 7.65 -12.78 -7.76
CA GLY A 123 7.46 -14.09 -8.35
C GLY A 123 8.76 -14.71 -8.85
N VAL A 124 8.62 -15.87 -9.48
CA VAL A 124 9.75 -16.65 -10.02
C VAL A 124 10.53 -15.95 -11.14
N ARG A 125 9.99 -14.89 -11.74
CA ARG A 125 10.65 -14.09 -12.77
C ARG A 125 11.44 -12.91 -12.20
N SER A 126 11.25 -12.58 -10.93
CA SER A 126 11.98 -11.48 -10.30
C SER A 126 13.44 -11.86 -10.08
N ALA A 127 14.33 -10.87 -10.16
CA ALA A 127 15.70 -11.07 -9.72
C ALA A 127 15.72 -11.39 -8.22
N PRO A 128 16.65 -12.24 -7.76
CA PRO A 128 16.79 -12.53 -6.34
C PRO A 128 17.13 -11.26 -5.55
N ALA A 129 16.72 -11.23 -4.30
CA ALA A 129 17.05 -10.14 -3.40
C ALA A 129 18.58 -9.98 -3.30
N SER A 130 19.06 -8.73 -3.24
CA SER A 130 20.48 -8.45 -3.04
C SER A 130 21.01 -8.94 -1.68
N HIS A 131 20.15 -8.92 -0.66
CA HIS A 131 20.41 -9.36 0.70
C HIS A 131 19.18 -10.13 1.22
N PRO A 132 19.04 -11.41 0.87
CA PRO A 132 17.82 -12.19 1.19
C PRO A 132 17.61 -12.34 2.70
N GLU A 133 18.69 -12.64 3.44
CA GLU A 133 18.62 -12.79 4.90
C GLU A 133 18.21 -11.48 5.61
N LEU A 134 18.65 -10.34 5.10
CA LEU A 134 18.25 -9.04 5.63
C LEU A 134 16.77 -8.77 5.36
N LEU A 135 16.27 -9.10 4.18
CA LEU A 135 14.85 -8.96 3.83
C LEU A 135 14.00 -9.82 4.77
N ASP A 136 14.39 -11.07 5.01
CA ASP A 136 13.68 -11.97 5.88
C ASP A 136 13.72 -11.53 7.34
N HIS A 137 14.88 -11.07 7.81
CA HIS A 137 15.03 -10.51 9.15
C HIS A 137 14.11 -9.30 9.36
N LEU A 138 14.13 -8.35 8.43
CA LEU A 138 13.31 -7.14 8.52
C LEU A 138 11.81 -7.46 8.42
N ALA A 139 11.41 -8.43 7.58
CA ALA A 139 10.03 -8.87 7.45
C ALA A 139 9.54 -9.50 8.76
N ALA A 140 10.30 -10.45 9.32
CA ALA A 140 9.97 -11.07 10.60
C ALA A 140 9.97 -10.06 11.76
N TRP A 141 10.91 -9.11 11.77
CA TRP A 141 10.95 -8.02 12.74
C TRP A 141 9.72 -7.12 12.64
N PHE A 142 9.30 -6.77 11.42
CA PHE A 142 8.14 -5.92 11.15
C PHE A 142 6.85 -6.53 11.66
N VAL A 143 6.62 -7.83 11.39
CA VAL A 143 5.48 -8.59 11.91
C VAL A 143 5.47 -8.57 13.44
N ARG A 144 6.58 -8.95 14.09
CA ARG A 144 6.71 -8.97 15.57
C ARG A 144 6.54 -7.59 16.22
N ASN A 145 6.73 -6.51 15.48
CA ASN A 145 6.53 -5.13 15.94
C ASN A 145 5.19 -4.55 15.46
N GLU A 146 4.16 -5.39 15.36
CA GLU A 146 2.77 -5.00 15.13
C GLU A 146 2.56 -4.27 13.79
N TRP A 147 3.30 -4.65 12.76
CA TRP A 147 3.22 -4.06 11.43
C TRP A 147 3.43 -2.53 11.42
N SER A 148 4.19 -2.01 12.38
CA SER A 148 4.40 -0.58 12.57
C SER A 148 5.43 -0.03 11.59
N ILE A 149 4.96 0.64 10.53
CA ILE A 149 5.82 1.35 9.56
C ILE A 149 6.68 2.40 10.27
N LYS A 150 6.17 3.06 11.29
CA LYS A 150 6.92 4.06 12.06
C LYS A 150 8.10 3.44 12.83
N ARG A 151 7.91 2.28 13.44
CA ARG A 151 8.99 1.53 14.11
C ARG A 151 10.01 1.03 13.08
N LEU A 152 9.54 0.52 11.93
CA LEU A 152 10.42 0.04 10.84
C LEU A 152 11.29 1.17 10.29
N ASN A 153 10.72 2.34 9.99
CA ASN A 153 11.47 3.52 9.56
C ASN A 153 12.57 3.86 10.57
N ARG A 154 12.22 3.93 11.86
CA ARG A 154 13.19 4.21 12.92
C ARG A 154 14.30 3.17 12.96
N TYR A 155 13.97 1.89 12.88
CA TYR A 155 14.92 0.79 12.89
C TYR A 155 15.93 0.88 11.73
N ILE A 156 15.45 1.15 10.51
CA ILE A 156 16.29 1.34 9.33
C ILE A 156 17.19 2.58 9.48
N MET A 157 16.64 3.71 9.93
CA MET A 157 17.38 4.97 10.06
C MET A 157 18.46 4.94 11.14
N HIS A 158 18.31 4.12 12.17
CA HIS A 158 19.35 3.91 13.19
C HIS A 158 20.45 2.94 12.75
N SER A 159 20.28 2.26 11.59
CA SER A 159 21.32 1.36 11.09
C SER A 159 22.57 2.12 10.62
N LYS A 160 23.73 1.52 10.82
CA LYS A 160 25.00 2.07 10.29
C LYS A 160 24.97 2.17 8.76
N THR A 161 24.27 1.27 8.09
CA THR A 161 24.08 1.29 6.64
C THR A 161 23.35 2.53 6.16
N TRP A 162 22.34 2.99 6.90
CA TRP A 162 21.64 4.22 6.55
C TRP A 162 22.43 5.47 6.85
N GLN A 163 23.19 5.47 7.94
CA GLN A 163 23.98 6.60 8.43
C GLN A 163 25.37 6.73 7.77
N GLN A 164 25.75 5.79 6.89
CA GLN A 164 27.05 5.83 6.24
C GLN A 164 27.23 7.02 5.30
N SER A 165 28.50 7.39 5.04
CA SER A 165 28.87 8.45 4.12
C SER A 165 28.48 8.13 2.67
N SER A 166 28.23 9.18 1.88
CA SER A 166 28.05 9.10 0.42
C SER A 166 29.34 9.34 -0.38
N VAL A 167 30.49 9.41 0.31
CA VAL A 167 31.79 9.61 -0.34
C VAL A 167 32.11 8.43 -1.24
N ASP A 168 32.61 8.76 -2.43
CA ASP A 168 33.02 7.74 -3.41
C ASP A 168 34.34 7.08 -3.01
N ARG A 169 34.43 5.78 -3.25
CA ARG A 169 35.61 4.95 -3.03
C ARG A 169 35.96 4.22 -4.32
N PRO A 170 36.92 4.69 -5.10
CA PRO A 170 37.18 4.15 -6.46
C PRO A 170 37.40 2.63 -6.48
N ALA A 171 38.06 2.06 -5.50
CA ALA A 171 38.26 0.61 -5.39
C ALA A 171 36.94 -0.16 -5.27
N LEU A 172 36.03 0.30 -4.44
CA LEU A 172 34.72 -0.35 -4.25
C LEU A 172 33.79 -0.09 -5.44
N ARG A 173 33.88 1.08 -6.08
CA ARG A 173 33.14 1.39 -7.30
C ARG A 173 33.55 0.45 -8.45
N GLY A 174 34.82 0.04 -8.54
CA GLY A 174 35.26 -0.95 -9.53
C GLY A 174 34.65 -2.34 -9.31
N MET A 175 34.37 -2.70 -8.05
CA MET A 175 33.80 -4.00 -7.69
C MET A 175 32.25 -4.03 -7.77
N ASP A 176 31.61 -2.96 -7.34
CA ASP A 176 30.14 -2.82 -7.31
C ASP A 176 29.75 -1.41 -7.77
N PRO A 177 29.76 -1.14 -9.09
CA PRO A 177 29.48 0.18 -9.66
C PRO A 177 28.07 0.67 -9.34
N ASP A 178 27.10 -0.24 -9.29
CA ASP A 178 25.69 0.06 -9.02
C ASP A 178 25.35 0.19 -7.54
N ASN A 179 26.36 0.03 -6.67
CA ASN A 179 26.20 0.07 -5.20
C ASN A 179 25.07 -0.87 -4.70
N ARG A 180 24.97 -2.06 -5.28
CA ARG A 180 24.00 -3.08 -4.87
C ARG A 180 24.25 -3.61 -3.46
N LEU A 181 25.53 -3.66 -3.06
CA LEU A 181 25.96 -4.11 -1.74
C LEU A 181 26.00 -2.97 -0.70
N LEU A 182 25.56 -1.77 -1.09
CA LEU A 182 25.41 -0.62 -0.19
C LEU A 182 26.72 -0.23 0.51
N TRP A 183 27.84 -0.22 -0.22
CA TRP A 183 29.14 0.20 0.33
C TRP A 183 29.24 1.72 0.61
N ARG A 184 28.27 2.51 0.10
CA ARG A 184 28.07 3.94 0.41
C ARG A 184 26.60 4.30 0.42
N LYS A 185 26.26 5.44 1.01
CA LYS A 185 24.91 6.02 0.87
C LYS A 185 24.69 6.51 -0.56
N ASN A 186 23.57 6.14 -1.17
CA ASN A 186 23.18 6.67 -2.46
C ASN A 186 22.84 8.16 -2.34
N ARG A 187 23.39 8.98 -3.23
CA ARG A 187 23.00 10.39 -3.37
C ARG A 187 21.67 10.48 -4.07
N ARG A 188 20.75 11.23 -3.49
CA ARG A 188 19.43 11.46 -4.07
C ARG A 188 19.09 12.94 -4.00
N ARG A 189 18.46 13.44 -5.05
CA ARG A 189 17.84 14.76 -4.99
C ARG A 189 16.62 14.67 -4.07
N MET A 190 16.43 15.69 -3.26
CA MET A 190 15.23 15.85 -2.46
C MET A 190 14.07 16.22 -3.39
N GLY A 191 12.89 15.62 -3.24
CA GLY A 191 11.69 16.04 -3.95
C GLY A 191 11.28 17.45 -3.53
N PHE A 192 10.58 18.14 -4.41
CA PHE A 192 10.12 19.52 -4.18
C PHE A 192 9.33 19.64 -2.88
N GLU A 193 8.39 18.75 -2.66
CA GLU A 193 7.52 18.76 -1.48
C GLU A 193 8.33 18.66 -0.18
N THR A 194 9.27 17.73 -0.16
CA THR A 194 10.13 17.52 1.01
C THR A 194 11.06 18.72 1.22
N MET A 195 11.60 19.29 0.15
CA MET A 195 12.49 20.46 0.22
C MET A 195 11.72 21.67 0.76
N ARG A 196 10.54 21.96 0.23
CA ARG A 196 9.70 23.06 0.68
C ARG A 196 9.28 22.91 2.14
N ASP A 197 8.76 21.73 2.51
CA ASP A 197 8.36 21.47 3.89
C ASP A 197 9.54 21.58 4.86
N SER A 198 10.74 21.17 4.44
CA SER A 198 11.96 21.32 5.25
C SER A 198 12.37 22.79 5.43
N MET A 199 12.24 23.61 4.38
CA MET A 199 12.52 25.05 4.46
C MET A 199 11.54 25.73 5.41
N LEU A 200 10.24 25.43 5.31
CA LEU A 200 9.22 25.95 6.23
C LEU A 200 9.45 25.51 7.66
N PHE A 201 9.89 24.27 7.86
CA PHE A 201 10.18 23.74 9.18
C PHE A 201 11.38 24.45 9.82
N VAL A 202 12.50 24.57 9.10
CA VAL A 202 13.72 25.21 9.60
C VAL A 202 13.50 26.71 9.87
N SER A 203 12.66 27.38 9.04
CA SER A 203 12.31 28.80 9.27
C SER A 203 11.27 29.01 10.37
N GLY A 204 10.75 27.94 10.99
CA GLY A 204 9.72 28.01 12.00
C GLY A 204 8.33 28.41 11.48
N GLN A 205 8.13 28.39 10.16
CA GLN A 205 6.89 28.81 9.52
C GLN A 205 5.94 27.67 9.14
N LEU A 206 6.35 26.43 9.35
CA LEU A 206 5.52 25.28 9.00
C LEU A 206 4.29 25.18 9.88
N ASP A 207 3.11 25.25 9.24
CA ASP A 207 1.84 24.93 9.90
C ASP A 207 1.66 23.41 10.01
N HIS A 208 1.63 22.91 11.23
CA HIS A 208 1.51 21.48 11.56
C HIS A 208 0.06 20.97 11.55
N HIS A 209 -0.92 21.82 11.21
CA HIS A 209 -2.32 21.39 11.18
C HIS A 209 -2.50 20.21 10.21
N ALA A 210 -2.98 19.08 10.71
CA ALA A 210 -3.20 17.87 9.95
C ALA A 210 -4.68 17.72 9.57
N GLY A 211 -4.93 17.27 8.34
CA GLY A 211 -6.28 17.01 7.84
C GLY A 211 -6.95 18.22 7.21
N GLY A 212 -8.24 18.09 6.88
CA GLY A 212 -9.01 19.10 6.17
C GLY A 212 -8.81 19.08 4.64
N PRO A 213 -9.54 19.92 3.91
CA PRO A 213 -9.46 20.00 2.47
C PRO A 213 -8.09 20.54 2.02
N PRO A 214 -7.67 20.23 0.77
CA PRO A 214 -6.52 20.86 0.18
C PRO A 214 -6.72 22.37 0.06
N LEU A 215 -5.63 23.12 0.17
CA LEU A 215 -5.68 24.56 -0.08
C LEU A 215 -5.76 24.81 -1.57
N GLU A 216 -6.63 25.74 -1.99
CA GLU A 216 -6.72 26.19 -3.39
C GLU A 216 -5.49 26.98 -3.86
N LYS A 217 -4.52 27.17 -2.97
CA LYS A 217 -3.29 27.93 -3.23
C LYS A 217 -2.19 27.01 -3.73
N ALA A 218 -1.50 27.49 -4.77
CA ALA A 218 -0.34 26.79 -5.31
C ALA A 218 0.76 26.56 -4.25
N PRO A 219 1.60 25.53 -4.40
CA PRO A 219 2.69 25.25 -3.47
C PRO A 219 3.72 26.38 -3.34
N ASP A 220 3.88 27.21 -4.36
CA ASP A 220 4.79 28.36 -4.41
C ASP A 220 4.19 29.65 -3.84
N ASP A 221 2.90 29.68 -3.50
CA ASP A 221 2.30 30.81 -2.79
C ASP A 221 2.96 30.98 -1.42
N THR A 222 3.57 32.14 -1.20
CA THR A 222 4.26 32.48 0.05
C THR A 222 3.35 32.54 1.26
N ALA A 223 2.04 32.69 1.06
CA ALA A 223 1.03 32.64 2.11
C ALA A 223 0.65 31.21 2.51
N ASN A 224 0.99 30.20 1.71
CA ASN A 224 0.74 28.81 2.01
C ASN A 224 1.84 28.26 2.93
N ARG A 225 1.55 28.12 4.23
CA ARG A 225 2.48 27.59 5.24
C ARG A 225 2.20 26.15 5.63
N ARG A 226 1.13 25.55 5.11
CA ARG A 226 0.83 24.12 5.36
C ARG A 226 1.81 23.22 4.62
N ARG A 227 1.89 21.97 5.06
CA ARG A 227 2.66 20.94 4.35
C ARG A 227 2.20 20.85 2.91
N THR A 228 3.15 20.65 1.99
CA THR A 228 2.89 20.58 0.55
C THR A 228 1.87 19.51 0.18
N LEU A 229 1.72 18.45 1.01
CA LEU A 229 0.68 17.43 0.89
C LEU A 229 -0.75 18.03 0.80
N TYR A 230 -0.98 19.20 1.40
CA TYR A 230 -2.28 19.89 1.39
C TYR A 230 -2.38 20.99 0.34
N SER A 231 -1.39 21.12 -0.52
CA SER A 231 -1.43 22.07 -1.62
C SER A 231 -2.14 21.46 -2.82
N PHE A 232 -2.82 22.29 -3.57
CA PHE A 232 -3.38 21.88 -4.86
C PHE A 232 -2.23 21.72 -5.87
N VAL A 233 -2.21 20.61 -6.60
CA VAL A 233 -1.26 20.33 -7.67
C VAL A 233 -1.98 20.39 -8.99
#